data_9443bad1ef67da0a57fb753ed2f46bf0
#
_entry.id   9443bad1ef67da0a57fb753ed2f46bf0
#
_cell.length_a   1.000
_cell.length_b   1.000
_cell.length_c   1.000
_cell.angle_alpha   90.00
_cell.angle_beta   90.00
_cell.angle_gamma   90.00
#
_symmetry.space_group_name_H-M   'P 1'
#
loop_
_entity.id
_entity.type
_entity.pdbx_description
1 polymer ?
#
loop_
_entity_poly.entity_id
_entity_poly.type
_entity_poly.pdbx_seq_one_letter_code
_entity_poly.pdbx_strand_id
1 'polypeptide(L)'
;MKKLITVVLLMLLVFSMAGCKNRSMNYIIQNEPNITGMVKTITNDAFLMENETGEYWVSLKVENKDSMTHFSIGDEVVVYFDGNVAESYPMQINTVYAITLKTPADRTSNDQS
;
A
#
# COMPACT_ATOMS: atom_id res chain seq x y z
N MET A 1 -36.20 -17.78 26.77
CA MET A 1 -36.39 -17.03 25.55
C MET A 1 -35.75 -15.67 25.60
N LYS A 2 -35.99 -14.93 26.64
CA LYS A 2 -35.39 -13.61 26.69
C LYS A 2 -33.87 -13.67 26.70
N LYS A 3 -33.29 -14.68 27.33
CA LYS A 3 -31.84 -14.80 27.39
C LYS A 3 -31.26 -15.09 26.00
N LEU A 4 -32.00 -15.82 25.21
CA LEU A 4 -31.51 -16.18 23.90
C LEU A 4 -31.49 -14.94 23.01
N ILE A 5 -32.49 -14.09 23.11
CA ILE A 5 -32.57 -12.88 22.34
C ILE A 5 -31.45 -11.93 22.74
N THR A 6 -31.12 -11.85 24.01
CA THR A 6 -30.06 -10.99 24.50
C THR A 6 -28.71 -11.45 23.97
N VAL A 7 -28.47 -12.74 23.93
CA VAL A 7 -27.21 -13.28 23.44
C VAL A 7 -27.07 -13.01 21.94
N VAL A 8 -28.14 -13.19 21.20
CA VAL A 8 -28.12 -12.93 19.77
C VAL A 8 -27.85 -11.44 19.51
N LEU A 9 -28.43 -10.59 20.32
CA LEU A 9 -28.24 -9.18 20.13
C LEU A 9 -26.78 -8.79 20.42
N LEU A 10 -26.17 -9.39 21.42
CA LEU A 10 -24.78 -9.13 21.73
C LEU A 10 -23.88 -9.62 20.62
N MET A 11 -24.21 -10.74 20.03
CA MET A 11 -23.42 -11.28 18.94
C MET A 11 -23.47 -10.35 17.72
N LEU A 12 -24.64 -9.77 17.46
CA LEU A 12 -24.77 -8.86 16.35
C LEU A 12 -23.96 -7.59 16.56
N LEU A 13 -23.86 -7.14 17.81
CA LEU A 13 -23.05 -5.96 18.09
C LEU A 13 -21.58 -6.22 17.87
N VAL A 14 -21.12 -7.41 18.22
CA VAL A 14 -19.72 -7.76 18.03
C VAL A 14 -19.40 -7.80 16.54
N PHE A 15 -20.31 -8.34 15.74
CA PHE A 15 -20.06 -8.40 14.32
C PHE A 15 -20.01 -7.01 13.69
N SER A 16 -20.83 -6.09 14.17
CA SER A 16 -20.83 -4.78 13.56
C SER A 16 -19.58 -4.00 13.88
N MET A 17 -18.85 -4.36 14.93
CA MET A 17 -17.60 -3.68 15.21
C MET A 17 -16.43 -4.27 14.44
N ALA A 18 -16.58 -5.45 13.94
CA ALA A 18 -15.47 -6.09 13.23
C ALA A 18 -15.34 -5.62 11.79
N GLY A 19 -16.35 -4.96 11.29
CA GLY A 19 -16.35 -4.68 9.87
C GLY A 19 -15.77 -3.36 9.48
N CYS A 20 -15.12 -2.63 10.33
CA CYS A 20 -14.72 -1.42 9.87
C CYS A 20 -13.37 -1.15 9.86
N LYS A 21 -12.77 -0.73 9.03
CA LYS A 21 -11.73 -0.06 9.09
C LYS A 21 -10.68 -0.27 8.23
N ASN A 22 -9.87 0.72 7.97
CA ASN A 22 -8.65 0.64 7.21
C ASN A 22 -7.69 -0.29 7.92
N ARG A 23 -6.89 -1.02 7.18
CA ARG A 23 -5.94 -1.94 7.76
C ARG A 23 -4.82 -1.17 8.41
N SER A 24 -4.34 -1.66 9.54
CA SER A 24 -3.18 -1.07 10.18
C SER A 24 -1.92 -1.42 9.38
N MET A 25 -0.87 -0.66 9.58
CA MET A 25 0.39 -0.93 8.88
C MET A 25 0.94 -2.30 9.24
N ASN A 26 0.82 -2.73 10.49
CA ASN A 26 1.32 -4.04 10.86
C ASN A 26 0.57 -5.14 10.10
N TYR A 27 -0.72 -5.01 9.97
CA TYR A 27 -1.50 -5.99 9.23
C TYR A 27 -1.08 -6.01 7.77
N ILE A 28 -0.93 -4.84 7.17
CA ILE A 28 -0.59 -4.75 5.75
C ILE A 28 0.78 -5.37 5.50
N ILE A 29 1.76 -5.04 6.30
CA ILE A 29 3.11 -5.55 6.11
C ILE A 29 3.17 -7.06 6.26
N GLN A 30 2.38 -7.61 7.15
CA GLN A 30 2.43 -9.03 7.41
C GLN A 30 1.54 -9.88 6.50
N ASN A 31 0.49 -9.31 5.96
CA ASN A 31 -0.51 -10.09 5.26
C ASN A 31 -0.72 -9.77 3.79
N GLU A 32 -0.32 -8.62 3.32
CA GLU A 32 -0.60 -8.25 1.94
C GLU A 32 0.61 -8.47 1.03
N PRO A 33 0.39 -8.77 -0.23
CA PRO A 33 1.49 -8.87 -1.18
C PRO A 33 2.22 -7.56 -1.33
N ASN A 34 3.47 -7.62 -1.73
CA ASN A 34 4.22 -6.40 -1.96
C ASN A 34 5.14 -6.54 -3.16
N ILE A 35 5.55 -5.41 -3.69
CA ILE A 35 6.49 -5.36 -4.79
C ILE A 35 7.40 -4.16 -4.56
N THR A 36 8.66 -4.32 -4.86
CA THR A 36 9.66 -3.28 -4.65
C THR A 36 10.15 -2.76 -5.98
N GLY A 37 10.44 -1.49 -6.06
CA GLY A 37 10.99 -0.92 -7.27
C GLY A 37 11.48 0.49 -7.06
N MET A 38 12.12 1.02 -8.09
CA MET A 38 12.67 2.37 -8.05
C MET A 38 11.70 3.33 -8.72
N VAL A 39 11.52 4.48 -8.13
CA VAL A 39 10.60 5.50 -8.65
C VAL A 39 11.26 6.18 -9.84
N LYS A 40 10.60 6.15 -10.98
CA LYS A 40 11.13 6.75 -12.21
C LYS A 40 10.45 8.07 -12.54
N THR A 41 9.19 8.19 -12.30
CA THR A 41 8.40 9.38 -12.65
C THR A 41 7.22 9.46 -11.68
N ILE A 42 6.83 10.66 -11.34
CA ILE A 42 5.70 10.88 -10.43
C ILE A 42 4.73 11.84 -11.08
N THR A 43 3.45 11.48 -11.08
CA THR A 43 2.39 12.37 -11.55
C THR A 43 1.44 12.65 -10.38
N ASN A 44 0.36 13.36 -10.65
CA ASN A 44 -0.61 13.65 -9.59
C ASN A 44 -1.36 12.42 -9.11
N ASP A 45 -1.56 11.44 -9.98
CA ASP A 45 -2.40 10.29 -9.66
C ASP A 45 -1.63 8.99 -9.49
N ALA A 46 -0.41 8.94 -9.93
CA ALA A 46 0.33 7.68 -9.95
C ALA A 46 1.83 7.95 -10.05
N PHE A 47 2.62 6.93 -9.82
CA PHE A 47 4.05 7.02 -10.10
C PHE A 47 4.49 5.79 -10.90
N LEU A 48 5.53 5.97 -11.67
CA LEU A 48 6.08 4.88 -12.46
C LEU A 48 7.24 4.27 -11.68
N MET A 49 7.17 2.97 -11.49
CA MET A 49 8.17 2.22 -10.72
C MET A 49 8.79 1.18 -11.64
N GLU A 50 10.08 0.98 -11.51
CA GLU A 50 10.78 -0.01 -12.32
C GLU A 50 11.52 -1.00 -11.44
N ASN A 51 11.50 -2.26 -11.81
CA ASN A 51 12.32 -3.28 -11.16
C ASN A 51 12.74 -4.30 -12.20
N GLU A 52 13.26 -5.43 -11.76
CA GLU A 52 13.76 -6.46 -12.67
C GLU A 52 12.68 -7.05 -13.56
N THR A 53 11.44 -6.99 -13.15
CA THR A 53 10.35 -7.61 -13.90
C THR A 53 9.67 -6.63 -14.84
N GLY A 54 9.96 -5.35 -14.75
CA GLY A 54 9.39 -4.39 -15.67
C GLY A 54 9.00 -3.08 -15.02
N GLU A 55 8.17 -2.33 -15.72
CA GLU A 55 7.70 -1.05 -15.25
C GLU A 55 6.24 -1.12 -14.85
N TYR A 56 5.89 -0.40 -13.79
CA TYR A 56 4.55 -0.43 -13.26
C TYR A 56 4.08 0.98 -12.93
N TRP A 57 2.89 1.33 -13.41
CA TRP A 57 2.22 2.54 -12.94
C TRP A 57 1.48 2.18 -11.65
N VAL A 58 1.83 2.83 -10.56
CA VAL A 58 1.29 2.53 -9.24
C VAL A 58 0.38 3.66 -8.81
N SER A 59 -0.84 3.35 -8.45
CA SER A 59 -1.82 4.36 -8.05
C SER A 59 -1.40 5.05 -6.75
N LEU A 60 -1.53 6.36 -6.70
CA LEU A 60 -1.28 7.11 -5.49
C LEU A 60 -2.52 7.22 -4.59
N LYS A 61 -3.61 6.55 -4.97
CA LYS A 61 -4.78 6.48 -4.12
C LYS A 61 -4.55 5.31 -3.16
N VAL A 62 -3.87 5.60 -2.07
CA VAL A 62 -3.43 4.58 -1.12
C VAL A 62 -4.45 4.47 -0.01
N GLU A 63 -4.82 3.24 0.34
CA GLU A 63 -5.83 3.02 1.37
C GLU A 63 -5.35 3.58 2.70
N ASN A 64 -4.15 3.30 3.11
CA ASN A 64 -3.61 3.81 4.36
C ASN A 64 -2.71 5.01 4.04
N LYS A 65 -3.30 6.18 3.97
CA LYS A 65 -2.55 7.37 3.60
C LYS A 65 -1.54 7.79 4.65
N ASP A 66 -1.76 7.40 5.88
CA ASP A 66 -0.81 7.74 6.92
C ASP A 66 0.51 7.03 6.73
N SER A 67 0.51 5.93 5.99
CA SER A 67 1.73 5.18 5.77
C SER A 67 2.55 5.74 4.63
N MET A 68 1.95 6.58 3.80
CA MET A 68 2.65 7.04 2.61
C MET A 68 3.76 7.98 3.01
N THR A 69 4.98 7.60 2.72
CA THR A 69 6.14 8.39 3.06
C THR A 69 6.48 9.28 1.88
N HIS A 70 7.11 10.39 2.15
CA HIS A 70 7.58 11.24 1.06
C HIS A 70 8.66 10.49 0.31
N PHE A 71 8.53 10.40 -0.98
CA PHE A 71 9.55 9.78 -1.81
C PHE A 71 9.75 10.62 -3.06
N SER A 72 10.86 10.40 -3.72
CA SER A 72 11.25 11.16 -4.90
C SER A 72 11.77 10.23 -5.97
N ILE A 73 11.91 10.76 -7.16
CA ILE A 73 12.46 9.99 -8.27
C ILE A 73 13.84 9.46 -7.86
N GLY A 74 14.06 8.19 -8.09
CA GLY A 74 15.30 7.51 -7.74
C GLY A 74 15.23 6.74 -6.44
N ASP A 75 14.22 6.99 -5.61
CA ASP A 75 14.07 6.26 -4.36
C ASP A 75 13.56 4.85 -4.64
N GLU A 76 13.93 3.92 -3.78
CA GLU A 76 13.40 2.57 -3.84
C GLU A 76 12.26 2.47 -2.83
N VAL A 77 11.11 2.00 -3.25
CA VAL A 77 9.92 1.91 -2.42
C VAL A 77 9.35 0.50 -2.42
N VAL A 78 8.59 0.20 -1.38
CA VAL A 78 7.83 -1.05 -1.31
C VAL A 78 6.36 -0.69 -1.40
N VAL A 79 5.66 -1.31 -2.33
CA VAL A 79 4.24 -1.08 -2.55
C VAL A 79 3.49 -2.31 -2.07
N TYR A 80 2.58 -2.13 -1.13
CA TYR A 80 1.73 -3.20 -0.62
C TYR A 80 0.39 -3.08 -1.34
N PHE A 81 -0.06 -4.15 -1.97
CA PHE A 81 -1.22 -4.10 -2.85
C PHE A 81 -2.01 -5.41 -2.77
N ASP A 82 -3.04 -5.53 -3.60
CA ASP A 82 -3.92 -6.69 -3.53
C ASP A 82 -3.39 -7.89 -4.31
N GLY A 83 -2.20 -7.80 -4.87
CA GLY A 83 -1.63 -8.89 -5.64
C GLY A 83 -2.01 -8.87 -7.10
N ASN A 84 -2.90 -7.99 -7.52
CA ASN A 84 -3.35 -7.94 -8.90
C ASN A 84 -2.63 -6.87 -9.68
N VAL A 85 -2.12 -7.24 -10.84
CA VAL A 85 -1.42 -6.32 -11.73
C VAL A 85 -2.14 -6.36 -13.07
N ALA A 86 -2.55 -5.21 -13.56
CA ALA A 86 -3.17 -5.14 -14.88
C ALA A 86 -2.10 -5.33 -15.94
N GLU A 87 -2.34 -6.26 -16.83
CA GLU A 87 -1.34 -6.60 -17.83
C GLU A 87 -1.44 -5.66 -19.01
N SER A 88 -0.80 -4.55 -18.89
CA SER A 88 -0.69 -3.58 -19.94
C SER A 88 0.79 -3.24 -20.06
N TYR A 89 1.14 -2.27 -20.86
CA TYR A 89 2.54 -1.88 -20.98
C TYR A 89 2.63 -0.35 -20.95
N PRO A 90 3.13 0.19 -19.83
CA PRO A 90 3.60 -0.50 -18.61
C PRO A 90 2.45 -1.15 -17.86
N MET A 91 2.78 -2.10 -16.99
CA MET A 91 1.77 -2.73 -16.17
C MET A 91 1.19 -1.74 -15.16
N GLN A 92 0.06 -2.08 -14.56
CA GLN A 92 -0.61 -1.15 -13.64
C GLN A 92 -0.99 -1.84 -12.35
N ILE A 93 -0.75 -1.16 -11.23
CA ILE A 93 -1.20 -1.59 -9.91
C ILE A 93 -2.23 -0.57 -9.46
N ASN A 94 -3.48 -0.96 -9.45
CA ASN A 94 -4.59 -0.04 -9.20
C ASN A 94 -5.09 -0.02 -7.77
N THR A 95 -4.86 -1.07 -7.02
CA THR A 95 -5.32 -1.15 -5.63
C THR A 95 -4.11 -1.19 -4.72
N VAL A 96 -3.83 -0.09 -4.06
CA VAL A 96 -2.63 0.06 -3.24
C VAL A 96 -3.06 0.29 -1.81
N TYR A 97 -2.51 -0.52 -0.89
CA TYR A 97 -2.83 -0.38 0.52
C TYR A 97 -1.85 0.53 1.24
N ALA A 98 -0.59 0.47 0.91
CA ALA A 98 0.43 1.28 1.57
C ALA A 98 1.68 1.37 0.70
N ILE A 99 2.43 2.44 0.88
CA ILE A 99 3.72 2.62 0.19
C ILE A 99 4.72 3.04 1.25
N THR A 100 5.88 2.37 1.29
CA THR A 100 6.93 2.72 2.24
C THR A 100 8.24 2.93 1.50
N LEU A 101 9.08 3.77 2.05
CA LEU A 101 10.41 4.02 1.50
C LEU A 101 11.35 2.92 1.96
N LYS A 102 12.02 2.26 1.04
CA LYS A 102 12.97 1.23 1.40
C LYS A 102 14.39 1.77 1.37
N THR A 103 14.77 2.43 0.30
CA THR A 103 16.12 2.95 0.15
C THR A 103 16.04 4.30 -0.55
N PRO A 104 16.50 5.38 0.08
CA PRO A 104 16.48 6.67 -0.59
C PRO A 104 17.47 6.69 -1.75
N ALA A 105 17.20 7.53 -2.72
CA ALA A 105 18.11 7.70 -3.83
C ALA A 105 19.47 8.16 -3.33
N ASP A 106 20.50 7.79 -4.07
CA ASP A 106 21.85 8.12 -3.65
C ASP A 106 22.18 9.56 -4.00
N ARG A 107 21.32 10.47 -3.60
CA ARG A 107 21.57 11.86 -3.86
C ARG A 107 22.27 12.52 -2.69
N THR A 108 22.41 11.75 -1.65
CA THR A 108 23.02 12.38 -0.54
C THR A 108 24.43 12.15 -0.46
N SER A 109 24.95 11.35 -1.28
CA SER A 109 26.34 11.12 -1.21
C SER A 109 27.06 12.42 -1.20
N ASN A 110 26.35 13.39 -1.75
CA ASN A 110 27.03 14.61 -1.81
C ASN A 110 26.83 15.29 -0.52
N ASP A 111 25.93 14.92 0.24
CA ASP A 111 25.76 15.65 1.41
C ASP A 111 26.53 15.19 2.45
N GLN A 112 27.00 14.25 2.34
CA GLN A 112 27.72 13.73 3.31
C GLN A 112 28.63 14.38 3.65
N SER A 113 28.76 14.84 3.09
CA SER A 113 29.64 15.73 3.40
C SER A 113 29.39 16.36 4.63
#